data_3782ed72110608bbe8e273eaebc21d5c
#
_entry.id   3782ed72110608bbe8e273eaebc21d5c
#
_cell.length_a   1.000
_cell.length_b   1.000
_cell.length_c   1.000
_cell.angle_alpha   90.00
_cell.angle_beta   90.00
_cell.angle_gamma   90.00
#
_symmetry.space_group_name_H-M   'P 1'
#
loop_
_entity.id
_entity.type
_entity.pdbx_description
1 polymer ?
#
loop_
_entity_poly.entity_id
_entity_poly.type
_entity_poly.pdbx_seq_one_letter_code
_entity_poly.pdbx_strand_id
1 'polypeptide(L)'
;ADNKTGDGAGIMLQIPHEFILLQGIPVPEKGRYGTGLLFLPKNEKDQAAILSIIIEEIEKEGLTLMHLRNVPTCPEILGESALANEPDIKQVFITGFTETETADRKLYLIRKRIENKVRLSSIPAKDDFYVVSLSTKSIIYKGMLSSLQLRNYYPDLTNSYFTSGLALVHSRFSTNTFPTWGL
;
A
#
# COMPACT_ATOMS: atom_id res chain seq x y z
N ALA A 1 -22.87 2.65 16.07
CA ALA A 1 -21.43 2.54 15.78
C ALA A 1 -20.94 1.28 16.46
N ASP A 2 -20.35 0.35 15.71
CA ASP A 2 -19.75 -0.81 16.33
C ASP A 2 -18.48 -0.37 17.09
N ASN A 3 -18.28 -0.87 18.31
CA ASN A 3 -17.13 -0.52 19.13
C ASN A 3 -15.81 -1.15 18.64
N LYS A 4 -15.82 -1.81 17.48
CA LYS A 4 -14.66 -2.50 16.87
C LYS A 4 -14.07 -1.77 15.68
N THR A 5 -14.83 -0.89 15.03
CA THR A 5 -14.29 -0.09 13.90
C THR A 5 -13.44 1.05 14.46
N GLY A 6 -12.16 1.07 14.10
CA GLY A 6 -11.23 2.12 14.51
C GLY A 6 -11.34 3.39 13.65
N ASP A 7 -10.94 4.53 14.23
CA ASP A 7 -10.91 5.84 13.55
C ASP A 7 -9.75 5.97 12.55
N GLY A 8 -8.97 4.92 12.39
CA GLY A 8 -7.79 4.84 11.53
C GLY A 8 -6.49 4.74 12.36
N ALA A 9 -5.66 3.80 11.98
CA ALA A 9 -4.31 3.65 12.51
C ALA A 9 -3.33 3.31 11.39
N GLY A 10 -2.08 3.68 11.57
CA GLY A 10 -1.01 3.39 10.62
C GLY A 10 0.37 3.45 11.23
N ILE A 11 1.28 2.81 10.55
CA ILE A 11 2.70 2.80 10.87
C ILE A 11 3.52 2.95 9.59
N MET A 12 4.47 3.88 9.61
CA MET A 12 5.50 4.01 8.58
C MET A 12 6.79 3.40 9.11
N LEU A 13 7.39 2.54 8.33
CA LEU A 13 8.60 1.80 8.65
C LEU A 13 9.61 1.92 7.51
N GLN A 14 10.87 1.66 7.79
CA GLN A 14 11.84 1.42 6.71
C GLN A 14 11.45 0.13 5.97
N ILE A 15 11.77 0.05 4.67
CA ILE A 15 11.51 -1.15 3.88
C ILE A 15 12.25 -2.33 4.49
N PRO A 16 11.56 -3.41 4.89
CA PRO A 16 12.16 -4.58 5.53
C PRO A 16 12.75 -5.53 4.46
N HIS A 17 13.92 -5.20 3.95
CA HIS A 17 14.54 -5.86 2.79
C HIS A 17 14.71 -7.37 2.99
N GLU A 18 15.24 -7.79 4.16
CA GLU A 18 15.44 -9.21 4.48
C GLU A 18 14.11 -9.98 4.51
N PHE A 19 13.07 -9.37 5.10
CA PHE A 19 11.72 -9.95 5.09
C PHE A 19 11.21 -10.18 3.66
N ILE A 20 11.42 -9.20 2.76
CA ILE A 20 10.98 -9.29 1.36
C ILE A 20 11.70 -10.43 0.63
N LEU A 21 13.01 -10.57 0.81
CA LEU A 21 13.78 -11.68 0.25
C LEU A 21 13.30 -13.05 0.75
N LEU A 22 12.96 -13.15 2.04
CA LEU A 22 12.41 -14.37 2.63
C LEU A 22 11.01 -14.73 2.12
N GLN A 23 10.25 -13.75 1.58
CA GLN A 23 9.01 -14.03 0.87
C GLN A 23 9.24 -14.60 -0.54
N GLY A 24 10.48 -14.83 -0.95
CA GLY A 24 10.83 -15.33 -2.28
C GLY A 24 10.74 -14.28 -3.39
N ILE A 25 10.70 -13.00 -3.03
CA ILE A 25 10.64 -11.90 -4.00
C ILE A 25 12.08 -11.47 -4.34
N PRO A 26 12.55 -11.66 -5.58
CA PRO A 26 13.94 -11.43 -5.95
C PRO A 26 14.23 -9.95 -6.22
N VAL A 27 14.01 -9.09 -5.22
CA VAL A 27 14.30 -7.66 -5.32
C VAL A 27 15.79 -7.39 -5.49
N PRO A 28 16.17 -6.33 -6.24
CA PRO A 28 17.55 -5.84 -6.27
C PRO A 28 18.04 -5.38 -4.89
N GLU A 29 19.28 -4.91 -4.82
CA GLU A 29 19.85 -4.32 -3.61
C GLU A 29 18.96 -3.23 -3.00
N LYS A 30 19.05 -3.08 -1.70
CA LYS A 30 18.31 -2.06 -0.94
C LYS A 30 18.52 -0.68 -1.54
N GLY A 31 17.43 0.05 -1.77
CA GLY A 31 17.44 1.37 -2.40
C GLY A 31 17.37 1.35 -3.93
N ARG A 32 17.47 0.18 -4.58
CA ARG A 32 17.36 0.03 -6.04
C ARG A 32 16.01 -0.48 -6.52
N TYR A 33 15.03 -0.52 -5.67
CA TYR A 33 13.63 -0.81 -6.02
C TYR A 33 12.69 0.09 -5.21
N GLY A 34 11.54 0.38 -5.79
CA GLY A 34 10.44 1.05 -5.11
C GLY A 34 9.40 0.02 -4.68
N THR A 35 8.80 0.23 -3.53
CA THR A 35 7.68 -0.60 -3.05
C THR A 35 6.68 0.24 -2.27
N GLY A 36 5.46 -0.27 -2.17
CA GLY A 36 4.40 0.34 -1.40
C GLY A 36 3.12 -0.46 -1.47
N LEU A 37 2.17 -0.13 -0.60
CA LEU A 37 0.87 -0.78 -0.58
C LEU A 37 -0.14 -0.02 -1.44
N LEU A 38 -0.99 -0.79 -2.10
CA LEU A 38 -2.15 -0.33 -2.84
C LEU A 38 -3.41 -0.89 -2.20
N PHE A 39 -4.41 -0.06 -2.05
CA PHE A 39 -5.79 -0.48 -1.82
C PHE A 39 -6.50 -0.52 -3.18
N LEU A 40 -7.06 -1.66 -3.51
CA LEU A 40 -7.70 -1.93 -4.79
C LEU A 40 -9.15 -2.38 -4.56
N PRO A 41 -10.05 -2.10 -5.51
CA PRO A 41 -11.41 -2.65 -5.45
C PRO A 41 -11.37 -4.17 -5.50
N LYS A 42 -12.34 -4.82 -4.83
CA LYS A 42 -12.48 -6.28 -4.85
C LYS A 42 -13.02 -6.82 -6.18
N ASN A 43 -13.64 -5.97 -6.99
CA ASN A 43 -14.10 -6.36 -8.32
C ASN A 43 -12.91 -6.59 -9.26
N GLU A 44 -12.76 -7.80 -9.75
CA GLU A 44 -11.60 -8.23 -10.57
C GLU A 44 -11.45 -7.42 -11.86
N LYS A 45 -12.57 -7.05 -12.51
CA LYS A 45 -12.55 -6.27 -13.76
C LYS A 45 -12.02 -4.86 -13.52
N ASP A 46 -12.53 -4.19 -12.49
CA ASP A 46 -12.10 -2.83 -12.12
C ASP A 46 -10.66 -2.83 -11.61
N GLN A 47 -10.29 -3.85 -10.82
CA GLN A 47 -8.92 -4.06 -10.37
C GLN A 47 -7.94 -4.24 -11.54
N ALA A 48 -8.28 -5.08 -12.53
CA ALA A 48 -7.45 -5.29 -13.72
C ALA A 48 -7.29 -4.00 -14.54
N ALA A 49 -8.35 -3.19 -14.68
CA ALA A 49 -8.29 -1.92 -15.38
C ALA A 49 -7.37 -0.92 -14.64
N ILE A 50 -7.43 -0.86 -13.32
CA ILE A 50 -6.54 -0.01 -12.50
C ILE A 50 -5.09 -0.50 -12.60
N LEU A 51 -4.85 -1.81 -12.52
CA LEU A 51 -3.50 -2.38 -12.66
C LEU A 51 -2.90 -2.09 -14.04
N SER A 52 -3.70 -2.08 -15.10
CA SER A 52 -3.25 -1.67 -16.44
C SER A 52 -2.77 -0.21 -16.48
N ILE A 53 -3.48 0.69 -15.81
CA ILE A 53 -3.06 2.10 -15.66
C ILE A 53 -1.74 2.20 -14.88
N ILE A 54 -1.61 1.43 -13.81
CA ILE A 54 -0.39 1.41 -12.98
C ILE A 54 0.82 0.97 -13.81
N ILE A 55 0.70 -0.13 -14.54
CA ILE A 55 1.75 -0.67 -15.39
C ILE A 55 2.15 0.37 -16.45
N GLU A 56 1.17 0.94 -17.16
CA GLU A 56 1.42 1.96 -18.19
C GLU A 56 2.21 3.17 -17.65
N GLU A 57 1.84 3.69 -16.46
CA GLU A 57 2.54 4.85 -15.90
C GLU A 57 3.95 4.52 -15.38
N ILE A 58 4.17 3.30 -14.91
CA ILE A 58 5.50 2.80 -14.53
C ILE A 58 6.40 2.68 -15.77
N GLU A 59 5.90 2.08 -16.86
CA GLU A 59 6.63 1.88 -18.10
C GLU A 59 6.98 3.18 -18.81
N LYS A 60 6.14 4.22 -18.73
CA LYS A 60 6.44 5.56 -19.25
C LYS A 60 7.66 6.21 -18.64
N GLU A 61 8.02 5.86 -17.42
CA GLU A 61 9.23 6.34 -16.76
C GLU A 61 10.46 5.42 -17.01
N GLY A 62 10.32 4.42 -17.90
CA GLY A 62 11.36 3.45 -18.22
C GLY A 62 11.60 2.44 -17.09
N LEU A 63 10.61 2.26 -16.20
CA LEU A 63 10.64 1.34 -15.08
C LEU A 63 9.78 0.11 -15.36
N THR A 64 9.91 -0.90 -14.51
CA THR A 64 9.17 -2.16 -14.64
C THR A 64 8.46 -2.50 -13.33
N LEU A 65 7.19 -2.87 -13.41
CA LEU A 65 6.50 -3.57 -12.33
C LEU A 65 7.02 -5.00 -12.27
N MET A 66 7.97 -5.25 -11.38
CA MET A 66 8.65 -6.54 -11.27
C MET A 66 7.77 -7.60 -10.60
N HIS A 67 7.04 -7.22 -9.56
CA HIS A 67 6.22 -8.15 -8.79
C HIS A 67 5.02 -7.45 -8.14
N LEU A 68 3.94 -8.19 -7.99
CA LEU A 68 2.73 -7.79 -7.28
C LEU A 68 2.39 -8.88 -6.25
N ARG A 69 2.52 -8.55 -4.97
CA ARG A 69 2.28 -9.47 -3.84
C ARG A 69 0.91 -9.22 -3.24
N ASN A 70 0.16 -10.25 -2.95
CA ASN A 70 -1.00 -10.15 -2.06
C ASN A 70 -0.51 -9.97 -0.62
N VAL A 71 -0.97 -8.91 0.04
CA VAL A 71 -0.63 -8.66 1.45
C VAL A 71 -1.56 -9.50 2.32
N PRO A 72 -1.03 -10.37 3.19
CA PRO A 72 -1.87 -11.16 4.09
C PRO A 72 -2.54 -10.26 5.12
N THR A 73 -3.82 -10.52 5.37
CA THR A 73 -4.65 -9.80 6.35
C THR A 73 -5.47 -10.77 7.18
N CYS A 74 -5.93 -10.31 8.35
CA CYS A 74 -6.82 -11.03 9.26
C CYS A 74 -8.15 -10.27 9.40
N PRO A 75 -9.08 -10.39 8.43
CA PRO A 75 -10.32 -9.60 8.42
C PRO A 75 -11.29 -9.90 9.56
N GLU A 76 -11.16 -11.05 10.21
CA GLU A 76 -12.00 -11.47 11.34
C GLU A 76 -11.91 -10.55 12.56
N ILE A 77 -10.89 -9.71 12.66
CA ILE A 77 -10.74 -8.75 13.76
C ILE A 77 -11.40 -7.41 13.48
N LEU A 78 -11.85 -7.17 12.24
CA LEU A 78 -12.44 -5.92 11.82
C LEU A 78 -13.84 -5.73 12.43
N GLY A 79 -14.21 -4.47 12.64
CA GLY A 79 -15.61 -4.09 12.87
C GLY A 79 -16.42 -4.15 11.56
N GLU A 80 -17.74 -4.22 11.68
CA GLU A 80 -18.64 -4.40 10.53
C GLU A 80 -18.43 -3.35 9.43
N SER A 81 -18.27 -2.09 9.79
CA SER A 81 -18.08 -1.00 8.84
C SER A 81 -16.71 -1.09 8.12
N ALA A 82 -15.66 -1.45 8.85
CA ALA A 82 -14.33 -1.63 8.28
C ALA A 82 -14.29 -2.84 7.32
N LEU A 83 -14.94 -3.94 7.72
CA LEU A 83 -15.04 -5.17 6.92
C LEU A 83 -15.82 -4.97 5.62
N ALA A 84 -16.95 -4.24 5.70
CA ALA A 84 -17.81 -3.97 4.53
C ALA A 84 -17.08 -3.17 3.43
N ASN A 85 -16.11 -2.35 3.82
CA ASN A 85 -15.34 -1.48 2.92
C ASN A 85 -13.87 -1.91 2.79
N GLU A 86 -13.51 -3.11 3.28
CA GLU A 86 -12.15 -3.62 3.19
C GLU A 86 -11.69 -3.73 1.73
N PRO A 87 -10.57 -3.11 1.35
CA PRO A 87 -10.03 -3.24 0.00
C PRO A 87 -9.29 -4.57 -0.19
N ASP A 88 -9.00 -4.92 -1.43
CA ASP A 88 -7.95 -5.88 -1.74
C ASP A 88 -6.59 -5.17 -1.63
N ILE A 89 -5.70 -5.71 -0.79
CA ILE A 89 -4.43 -5.05 -0.45
C ILE A 89 -3.29 -5.74 -1.17
N LYS A 90 -2.62 -4.99 -2.04
CA LYS A 90 -1.45 -5.49 -2.78
C LYS A 90 -0.22 -4.64 -2.51
N GLN A 91 0.93 -5.29 -2.55
CA GLN A 91 2.23 -4.64 -2.50
C GLN A 91 2.90 -4.70 -3.87
N VAL A 92 3.28 -3.54 -4.39
CA VAL A 92 4.00 -3.43 -5.67
C VAL A 92 5.50 -3.40 -5.45
N PHE A 93 6.25 -3.93 -6.42
CA PHE A 93 7.70 -3.84 -6.50
C PHE A 93 8.10 -3.32 -7.87
N ILE A 94 8.77 -2.18 -7.90
CA ILE A 94 9.15 -1.45 -9.12
C ILE A 94 10.66 -1.40 -9.20
N THR A 95 11.20 -1.75 -10.35
CA THR A 95 12.65 -1.80 -10.62
C THR A 95 13.01 -1.05 -11.90
N GLY A 96 14.31 -0.98 -12.22
CA GLY A 96 14.82 -0.30 -13.42
C GLY A 96 15.40 1.09 -13.14
N PHE A 97 15.56 1.48 -11.88
CA PHE A 97 16.20 2.75 -11.54
C PHE A 97 17.66 2.74 -11.92
N THR A 98 18.07 3.70 -12.76
CA THR A 98 19.47 3.94 -13.11
C THR A 98 20.19 4.78 -12.05
N GLU A 99 19.44 5.70 -11.41
CA GLU A 99 19.94 6.61 -10.39
C GLU A 99 19.07 6.51 -9.13
N THR A 100 19.68 6.24 -8.00
CA THR A 100 18.99 6.11 -6.71
C THR A 100 18.53 7.45 -6.15
N GLU A 101 19.25 8.54 -6.44
CA GLU A 101 18.95 9.88 -5.94
C GLU A 101 17.63 10.44 -6.48
N THR A 102 17.28 10.10 -7.71
CA THR A 102 16.05 10.58 -8.37
C THR A 102 14.88 9.59 -8.25
N ALA A 103 15.12 8.38 -7.73
CA ALA A 103 14.15 7.30 -7.69
C ALA A 103 12.85 7.67 -6.96
N ASP A 104 12.92 8.22 -5.75
CA ASP A 104 11.73 8.62 -4.98
C ASP A 104 10.94 9.74 -5.67
N ARG A 105 11.62 10.65 -6.40
CA ARG A 105 10.96 11.68 -7.21
C ARG A 105 10.18 11.06 -8.38
N LYS A 106 10.76 10.09 -9.08
CA LYS A 106 10.07 9.34 -10.14
C LYS A 106 8.87 8.61 -9.58
N LEU A 107 9.01 7.91 -8.46
CA LEU A 107 7.91 7.21 -7.80
C LEU A 107 6.78 8.16 -7.40
N TYR A 108 7.10 9.36 -6.90
CA TYR A 108 6.11 10.39 -6.60
C TYR A 108 5.34 10.83 -7.84
N LEU A 109 6.03 11.07 -8.96
CA LEU A 109 5.38 11.45 -10.22
C LEU A 109 4.48 10.33 -10.75
N ILE A 110 4.96 9.09 -10.75
CA ILE A 110 4.18 7.91 -11.13
C ILE A 110 2.92 7.81 -10.27
N ARG A 111 3.06 7.89 -8.95
CA ARG A 111 1.93 7.88 -8.02
C ARG A 111 0.88 8.94 -8.39
N LYS A 112 1.29 10.19 -8.58
CA LYS A 112 0.38 11.29 -8.91
C LYS A 112 -0.33 11.10 -10.25
N ARG A 113 0.37 10.56 -11.25
CA ARG A 113 -0.23 10.25 -12.55
C ARG A 113 -1.26 9.12 -12.45
N ILE A 114 -0.92 8.05 -11.72
CA ILE A 114 -1.85 6.93 -11.48
C ILE A 114 -3.10 7.43 -10.76
N GLU A 115 -2.95 8.15 -9.64
CA GLU A 115 -4.06 8.71 -8.86
C GLU A 115 -4.98 9.58 -9.76
N ASN A 116 -4.40 10.45 -10.59
CA ASN A 116 -5.15 11.31 -11.50
C ASN A 116 -5.86 10.53 -12.60
N LYS A 117 -5.17 9.57 -13.24
CA LYS A 117 -5.78 8.76 -14.32
C LYS A 117 -6.93 7.92 -13.81
N VAL A 118 -6.77 7.25 -12.67
CA VAL A 118 -7.84 6.45 -12.07
C VAL A 118 -9.02 7.35 -11.70
N ARG A 119 -8.79 8.48 -11.05
CA ARG A 119 -9.84 9.44 -10.69
C ARG A 119 -10.64 9.95 -11.89
N LEU A 120 -9.99 10.20 -13.03
CA LEU A 120 -10.62 10.70 -14.27
C LEU A 120 -11.18 9.59 -15.16
N SER A 121 -10.94 8.32 -14.82
CA SER A 121 -11.43 7.19 -15.58
C SER A 121 -12.93 6.97 -15.39
N SER A 122 -13.50 6.12 -16.27
CA SER A 122 -14.88 5.62 -16.16
C SER A 122 -14.99 4.32 -15.37
N ILE A 123 -13.93 3.92 -14.62
CA ILE A 123 -13.94 2.70 -13.81
C ILE A 123 -14.96 2.87 -12.67
N PRO A 124 -15.95 1.97 -12.54
CA PRO A 124 -17.03 2.13 -11.55
C PRO A 124 -16.51 2.23 -10.10
N ALA A 125 -15.59 1.37 -9.71
CA ALA A 125 -15.03 1.31 -8.35
C ALA A 125 -13.72 2.11 -8.19
N LYS A 126 -13.53 3.19 -8.95
CA LYS A 126 -12.32 4.02 -8.91
C LYS A 126 -12.08 4.69 -7.55
N ASP A 127 -13.13 4.97 -6.79
CA ASP A 127 -13.04 5.63 -5.49
C ASP A 127 -12.56 4.68 -4.38
N ASP A 128 -12.55 3.36 -4.65
CA ASP A 128 -11.97 2.34 -3.76
C ASP A 128 -10.45 2.18 -3.96
N PHE A 129 -9.89 2.88 -4.96
CA PHE A 129 -8.45 2.85 -5.23
C PHE A 129 -7.69 3.88 -4.42
N TYR A 130 -6.62 3.44 -3.76
CA TYR A 130 -5.74 4.33 -3.02
C TYR A 130 -4.29 3.83 -3.01
N VAL A 131 -3.34 4.74 -3.27
CA VAL A 131 -1.90 4.44 -3.11
C VAL A 131 -1.49 4.81 -1.70
N VAL A 132 -1.29 3.82 -0.85
CA VAL A 132 -0.93 4.04 0.57
C VAL A 132 0.46 4.67 0.67
N SER A 133 1.43 4.07 0.00
CA SER A 133 2.79 4.58 -0.10
C SER A 133 3.47 4.07 -1.36
N LEU A 134 4.51 4.76 -1.81
CA LEU A 134 5.38 4.31 -2.88
C LEU A 134 6.74 4.99 -2.71
N SER A 135 7.77 4.25 -2.29
CA SER A 135 9.09 4.78 -1.95
C SER A 135 10.18 3.72 -2.10
N THR A 136 11.43 4.17 -2.20
CA THR A 136 12.62 3.31 -2.11
C THR A 136 13.15 3.17 -0.68
N LYS A 137 12.56 3.89 0.29
CA LYS A 137 13.07 4.00 1.67
C LYS A 137 12.11 3.49 2.71
N SER A 138 10.81 3.75 2.54
CA SER A 138 9.80 3.47 3.57
C SER A 138 8.58 2.78 3.00
N ILE A 139 7.85 2.10 3.86
CA ILE A 139 6.56 1.48 3.59
C ILE A 139 5.56 1.85 4.69
N ILE A 140 4.30 2.04 4.32
CA ILE A 140 3.23 2.38 5.24
C ILE A 140 2.20 1.26 5.27
N TYR A 141 1.86 0.81 6.46
CA TYR A 141 0.71 -0.04 6.76
C TYR A 141 -0.34 0.81 7.49
N LYS A 142 -1.55 0.83 6.99
CA LYS A 142 -2.65 1.62 7.58
C LYS A 142 -4.01 0.99 7.29
N GLY A 143 -5.05 1.46 7.95
CA GLY A 143 -6.43 1.04 7.66
C GLY A 143 -7.45 1.63 8.63
N MET A 144 -8.73 1.29 8.41
CA MET A 144 -9.83 1.58 9.35
C MET A 144 -9.73 0.70 10.60
N LEU A 145 -8.66 0.91 11.36
CA LEU A 145 -8.24 0.08 12.47
C LEU A 145 -8.05 0.93 13.72
N SER A 146 -8.15 0.32 14.87
CA SER A 146 -7.54 0.86 16.08
C SER A 146 -6.05 0.54 16.08
N SER A 147 -5.26 1.24 16.89
CA SER A 147 -3.82 0.97 17.04
C SER A 147 -3.53 -0.47 17.50
N LEU A 148 -4.42 -1.06 18.31
CA LEU A 148 -4.30 -2.45 18.77
C LEU A 148 -4.59 -3.46 17.65
N GLN A 149 -5.50 -3.13 16.74
CA GLN A 149 -5.84 -3.99 15.62
C GLN A 149 -4.77 -4.00 14.53
N LEU A 150 -4.05 -2.90 14.31
CA LEU A 150 -3.11 -2.74 13.20
C LEU A 150 -2.11 -3.91 13.09
N ARG A 151 -1.48 -4.28 14.19
CA ARG A 151 -0.51 -5.38 14.25
C ARG A 151 -1.17 -6.74 14.02
N ASN A 152 -2.38 -6.93 14.52
CA ASN A 152 -3.09 -8.20 14.41
C ASN A 152 -3.73 -8.36 13.02
N TYR A 153 -4.11 -7.27 12.38
CA TYR A 153 -4.67 -7.27 11.03
C TYR A 153 -3.63 -7.60 9.96
N TYR A 154 -2.39 -7.11 10.13
CA TYR A 154 -1.29 -7.35 9.20
C TYR A 154 -0.27 -8.35 9.79
N PRO A 155 -0.36 -9.65 9.45
CA PRO A 155 0.62 -10.66 9.89
C PRO A 155 2.08 -10.30 9.59
N ASP A 156 2.33 -9.56 8.51
CA ASP A 156 3.66 -9.04 8.16
C ASP A 156 4.32 -8.33 9.35
N LEU A 157 3.56 -7.50 10.08
CA LEU A 157 4.05 -6.70 11.20
C LEU A 157 4.41 -7.53 12.46
N THR A 158 4.08 -8.80 12.46
CA THR A 158 4.44 -9.74 13.55
C THR A 158 5.61 -10.65 13.21
N ASN A 159 6.07 -10.61 11.96
CA ASN A 159 7.18 -11.44 11.51
C ASN A 159 8.51 -10.92 12.08
N SER A 160 9.32 -11.82 12.64
CA SER A 160 10.61 -11.48 13.29
C SER A 160 11.65 -10.88 12.34
N TYR A 161 11.54 -11.15 11.05
CA TYR A 161 12.40 -10.57 10.00
C TYR A 161 11.91 -9.21 9.48
N PHE A 162 10.70 -8.81 9.88
CA PHE A 162 10.17 -7.48 9.54
C PHE A 162 10.78 -6.45 10.52
N THR A 163 12.01 -6.05 10.25
CA THR A 163 12.79 -5.15 11.11
C THR A 163 12.86 -3.74 10.54
N SER A 164 12.86 -2.75 11.41
CA SER A 164 13.03 -1.34 11.07
C SER A 164 13.76 -0.61 12.19
N GLY A 165 14.72 0.25 11.83
CA GLY A 165 15.40 1.13 12.77
C GLY A 165 14.60 2.39 13.14
N LEU A 166 13.49 2.64 12.44
CA LEU A 166 12.62 3.80 12.65
C LEU A 166 11.16 3.38 12.46
N ALA A 167 10.28 3.86 13.34
CA ALA A 167 8.84 3.73 13.19
C ALA A 167 8.16 5.07 13.47
N LEU A 168 7.27 5.50 12.56
CA LEU A 168 6.35 6.61 12.79
C LEU A 168 4.93 6.04 12.91
N VAL A 169 4.33 6.18 14.09
CA VAL A 169 3.01 5.61 14.39
C VAL A 169 1.97 6.71 14.48
N HIS A 170 0.81 6.48 13.89
CA HIS A 170 -0.35 7.34 13.97
C HIS A 170 -1.57 6.51 14.39
N SER A 171 -2.24 6.92 15.48
CA SER A 171 -3.36 6.18 16.07
C SER A 171 -4.74 6.71 15.70
N ARG A 172 -4.82 7.84 14.97
CA ARG A 172 -6.07 8.49 14.55
C ARG A 172 -5.81 9.39 13.35
N PHE A 173 -6.49 9.14 12.21
CA PHE A 173 -6.26 9.91 10.99
C PHE A 173 -7.09 11.18 10.86
N SER A 174 -8.30 11.20 11.43
CA SER A 174 -9.18 12.36 11.30
C SER A 174 -10.01 12.60 12.55
N THR A 175 -10.27 13.89 12.83
CA THR A 175 -11.17 14.32 13.90
C THR A 175 -12.52 14.83 13.35
N ASN A 176 -12.59 15.14 12.04
CA ASN A 176 -13.73 15.85 11.45
C ASN A 176 -14.33 15.19 10.21
N THR A 177 -13.81 14.02 9.80
CA THR A 177 -14.31 13.25 8.66
C THR A 177 -14.67 11.83 9.08
N PHE A 178 -15.61 11.21 8.37
CA PHE A 178 -15.86 9.79 8.55
C PHE A 178 -14.63 8.99 8.12
N PRO A 179 -14.18 8.02 8.93
CA PRO A 179 -13.02 7.21 8.59
C PRO A 179 -13.31 6.39 7.34
N THR A 180 -12.33 6.32 6.46
CA THR A 180 -12.30 5.42 5.30
C THR A 180 -10.94 4.74 5.21
N TRP A 181 -10.83 3.69 4.41
CA TRP A 181 -9.54 3.01 4.20
C TRP A 181 -8.50 3.91 3.55
N GLY A 182 -8.92 4.83 2.69
CA GLY A 182 -8.04 5.75 1.96
C GLY A 182 -7.69 7.04 2.72
N LEU A 183 -8.44 7.42 3.75
CA LEU A 183 -8.22 8.66 4.51
C LEU A 183 -7.56 8.41 5.85
#